data_7e7f441f942a9ddaa2857eb24e2588ee
#
_entry.id   7e7f441f942a9ddaa2857eb24e2588ee
#
_cell.length_a   1.000
_cell.length_b   1.000
_cell.length_c   1.000
_cell.angle_alpha   90.00
_cell.angle_beta   90.00
_cell.angle_gamma   90.00
#
_symmetry.space_group_name_H-M   'P 1'
#
loop_
_entity.id
_entity.type
_entity.pdbx_description
1 polymer ?
#
loop_
_entity_poly.entity_id
_entity_poly.type
_entity_poly.pdbx_seq_one_letter_code
_entity_poly.pdbx_strand_id
1 'polypeptide(L)'
;MIKKILTTTFIILGLTSYSYSKDFIGVIGVAIGEINNQKNEKLTNGSKVYYGDTIFVMAKSNAQILFLDETVMTVGEDTELTIDDFVYD
;
A
#
# COMPACT_ATOMS: atom_id res chain seq x y z
N MET A 1 0.05 -5.66 52.07
CA MET A 1 0.20 -5.63 51.51
C MET A 1 0.36 -5.62 50.51
N ILE A 2 0.33 -5.46 50.24
CA ILE A 2 0.51 -5.44 49.25
C ILE A 2 0.46 -5.56 48.20
N LYS A 3 0.40 -5.55 48.04
CA LYS A 3 0.42 -5.58 47.12
C LYS A 3 0.50 -5.58 46.13
N LYS A 4 0.53 -5.35 45.88
CA LYS A 4 0.61 -5.29 44.91
C LYS A 4 0.77 -5.29 43.95
N ILE A 5 0.93 -5.06 43.77
CA ILE A 5 1.12 -5.01 42.80
C ILE A 5 1.23 -5.15 41.89
N LEU A 6 1.27 -5.09 41.78
CA LEU A 6 1.50 -5.21 40.77
C LEU A 6 1.52 -5.28 39.85
N THR A 7 1.48 -5.18 39.78
CA THR A 7 1.60 -5.28 38.76
C THR A 7 1.56 -5.29 37.89
N THR A 8 1.63 -5.07 37.89
CA THR A 8 1.72 -5.08 36.85
C THR A 8 1.74 -5.00 36.00
N THR A 9 1.82 -4.79 35.93
CA THR A 9 1.94 -4.72 34.87
C THR A 9 2.00 -4.85 34.00
N PHE A 10 2.00 -4.85 34.00
CA PHE A 10 2.21 -5.07 32.91
C PHE A 10 2.04 -5.04 31.99
N ILE A 11 2.10 -4.80 31.96
CA ILE A 11 2.02 -4.82 30.99
C ILE A 11 2.10 -4.75 30.04
N ILE A 12 2.39 -4.61 29.89
CA ILE A 12 2.61 -4.51 28.88
C ILE A 12 2.66 -4.75 27.98
N LEU A 13 2.76 -4.73 28.04
CA LEU A 13 2.97 -5.01 27.21
C LEU A 13 2.83 -5.13 26.25
N GLY A 14 2.74 -5.13 26.25
CA GLY A 14 2.77 -5.50 25.42
C GLY A 14 2.61 -5.22 24.64
N LEU A 15 2.57 -4.70 24.32
CA LEU A 15 2.54 -4.36 23.38
C LEU A 15 3.14 -4.43 22.45
N THR A 16 3.37 -4.59 22.47
CA THR A 16 4.08 -4.92 21.38
C THR A 16 3.31 -4.90 20.17
N SER A 17 3.45 -3.98 19.48
CA SER A 17 2.75 -3.84 18.27
C SER A 17 3.57 -4.40 17.20
N TYR A 18 3.03 -5.26 16.48
CA TYR A 18 3.64 -5.69 15.28
C TYR A 18 3.06 -4.88 14.19
N SER A 19 3.83 -4.01 13.68
CA SER A 19 3.41 -3.37 12.48
C SER A 19 4.03 -4.12 11.35
N TYR A 20 3.20 -4.57 10.46
CA TYR A 20 3.69 -5.08 9.21
C TYR A 20 3.86 -3.88 8.34
N SER A 21 5.07 -3.42 8.21
CA SER A 21 5.29 -2.34 7.28
C SER A 21 5.38 -2.97 5.91
N LYS A 22 4.51 -2.56 5.02
CA LYS A 22 4.60 -2.94 3.63
C LYS A 22 5.73 -2.15 3.00
N ASP A 23 6.35 -2.75 2.01
CA ASP A 23 7.42 -2.07 1.30
C ASP A 23 6.84 -1.00 0.39
N PHE A 24 7.17 0.22 0.66
CA PHE A 24 6.81 1.36 -0.17
C PHE A 24 7.69 1.35 -1.41
N ILE A 25 7.09 1.23 -2.58
CA ILE A 25 7.86 1.07 -3.80
C ILE A 25 7.60 2.12 -4.85
N GLY A 26 6.63 2.99 -4.66
CA GLY A 26 6.36 4.03 -5.64
C GLY A 26 5.11 4.81 -5.32
N VAL A 27 4.73 5.65 -6.26
CA VAL A 27 3.53 6.47 -6.13
C VAL A 27 2.79 6.44 -7.46
N ILE A 28 1.51 6.80 -7.38
CA ILE A 28 0.75 7.05 -8.59
C ILE A 28 1.18 8.41 -9.10
N GLY A 29 1.84 8.43 -10.25
CA GLY A 29 2.25 9.70 -10.84
C GLY A 29 1.12 10.42 -11.52
N VAL A 30 0.28 9.66 -12.23
CA VAL A 30 -0.88 10.21 -12.92
C VAL A 30 -2.02 9.25 -12.72
N ALA A 31 -3.19 9.75 -12.36
CA ALA A 31 -4.41 8.94 -12.27
C ALA A 31 -5.51 9.68 -13.01
N ILE A 32 -6.06 9.04 -14.02
CA ILE A 32 -7.16 9.59 -14.79
C ILE A 32 -8.29 8.60 -14.70
N GLY A 33 -9.44 9.06 -14.23
CA GLY A 33 -10.59 8.21 -14.06
C GLY A 33 -10.59 7.53 -12.72
N GLU A 34 -11.06 6.29 -12.70
CA GLU A 34 -11.22 5.55 -11.45
C GLU A 34 -10.15 4.48 -11.33
N ILE A 35 -9.30 4.63 -10.33
CA ILE A 35 -8.25 3.66 -10.02
C ILE A 35 -8.38 3.34 -8.53
N ASN A 36 -8.42 2.05 -8.22
CA ASN A 36 -8.58 1.60 -6.84
C ASN A 36 -7.53 0.56 -6.49
N ASN A 37 -7.31 0.35 -5.21
CA ASN A 37 -6.45 -0.73 -4.76
C ASN A 37 -7.29 -1.87 -4.20
N GLN A 38 -6.65 -2.91 -3.67
CA GLN A 38 -7.35 -4.09 -3.18
C GLN A 38 -8.20 -3.81 -1.94
N LYS A 39 -7.98 -2.67 -1.29
CA LYS A 39 -8.79 -2.28 -0.16
C LYS A 39 -9.94 -1.37 -0.57
N ASN A 40 -10.17 -1.26 -1.87
CA ASN A 40 -11.21 -0.42 -2.42
C ASN A 40 -10.98 1.06 -2.15
N GLU A 41 -9.76 1.44 -1.94
CA GLU A 41 -9.39 2.84 -1.75
C GLU A 41 -9.11 3.46 -3.10
N LYS A 42 -9.63 4.64 -3.32
CA LYS A 42 -9.39 5.35 -4.57
C LYS A 42 -7.98 5.90 -4.59
N LEU A 43 -7.26 5.62 -5.66
CA LEU A 43 -5.91 6.11 -5.83
C LEU A 43 -5.93 7.36 -6.70
N THR A 44 -5.17 8.35 -6.27
CA THR A 44 -5.07 9.63 -6.96
C THR A 44 -3.60 9.96 -7.16
N ASN A 45 -3.34 11.09 -7.80
CA ASN A 45 -1.95 11.53 -8.00
C ASN A 45 -1.27 11.64 -6.65
N GLY A 46 -0.13 10.98 -6.52
CA GLY A 46 0.64 11.01 -5.29
C GLY A 46 0.30 9.89 -4.31
N SER A 47 -0.72 9.08 -4.58
CA SER A 47 -1.04 7.96 -3.71
C SER A 47 0.13 6.99 -3.67
N LYS A 48 0.45 6.47 -2.49
CA LYS A 48 1.56 5.55 -2.33
C LYS A 48 1.19 4.17 -2.81
N VAL A 49 2.17 3.49 -3.37
CA VAL A 49 2.01 2.12 -3.87
C VAL A 49 3.00 1.25 -3.13
N TYR A 50 2.54 0.09 -2.70
CA TYR A 50 3.34 -0.83 -1.91
C TYR A 50 3.48 -2.16 -2.61
N TYR A 51 4.55 -2.86 -2.31
CA TYR A 51 4.75 -4.20 -2.83
C TYR A 51 3.58 -5.08 -2.40
N GLY A 52 3.05 -5.83 -3.34
CA GLY A 52 1.91 -6.69 -3.07
C GLY A 52 0.55 -6.05 -3.30
N ASP A 53 0.53 -4.75 -3.55
CA ASP A 53 -0.74 -4.08 -3.85
C ASP A 53 -1.28 -4.57 -5.18
N THR A 54 -2.61 -4.60 -5.29
CA THR A 54 -3.29 -4.84 -6.55
C THR A 54 -3.96 -3.55 -6.96
N ILE A 55 -3.67 -3.13 -8.17
CA ILE A 55 -4.19 -1.88 -8.71
C ILE A 55 -5.27 -2.22 -9.74
N PHE A 56 -6.45 -1.65 -9.56
CA PHE A 56 -7.56 -1.85 -10.47
C PHE A 56 -7.79 -0.56 -11.25
N VAL A 57 -7.57 -0.61 -12.56
CA VAL A 57 -7.85 0.52 -13.43
C VAL A 57 -9.14 0.21 -14.16
N MET A 58 -10.15 1.03 -13.92
CA MET A 58 -11.48 0.76 -14.42
C MET A 58 -11.63 1.21 -15.86
N ALA A 59 -12.87 1.14 -16.37
CA ALA A 59 -13.13 1.55 -17.75
C ALA A 59 -12.84 3.03 -17.92
N LYS A 60 -12.31 3.39 -19.07
CA LYS A 60 -12.03 4.78 -19.45
C LYS A 60 -11.09 5.47 -18.47
N SER A 61 -10.22 4.68 -17.87
CA SER A 61 -9.27 5.18 -16.87
C SER A 61 -7.87 4.75 -17.25
N ASN A 62 -6.88 5.42 -16.69
CA ASN A 62 -5.50 4.97 -16.85
C ASN A 62 -4.67 5.55 -15.72
N ALA A 63 -3.53 4.92 -15.48
CA ALA A 63 -2.66 5.33 -14.42
C ALA A 63 -1.22 5.18 -14.84
N GLN A 64 -0.37 6.03 -14.28
CA GLN A 64 1.07 5.86 -14.40
C GLN A 64 1.61 5.69 -13.00
N ILE A 65 2.42 4.65 -12.81
CA ILE A 65 3.04 4.37 -11.54
C ILE A 65 4.52 4.75 -11.65
N LEU A 66 4.97 5.59 -10.75
CA LEU A 66 6.36 6.01 -10.70
C LEU A 66 7.02 5.25 -9.57
N PHE A 67 7.93 4.36 -9.91
CA PHE A 67 8.63 3.56 -8.91
C PHE A 67 9.84 4.30 -8.35
N LEU A 68 10.28 3.86 -7.18
CA LEU A 68 11.41 4.51 -6.52
C LEU A 68 12.71 4.42 -7.30
N ASP A 69 12.82 3.41 -8.17
CA ASP A 69 14.01 3.29 -9.04
C ASP A 69 13.88 4.14 -10.30
N GLU A 70 12.88 5.02 -10.33
CA GLU A 70 12.65 5.97 -11.41
C GLU A 70 12.07 5.35 -12.68
N THR A 71 11.67 4.08 -12.63
CA THR A 71 10.95 3.52 -13.77
C THR A 71 9.49 3.95 -13.70
N VAL A 72 8.86 4.03 -14.86
CA VAL A 72 7.48 4.43 -14.98
C VAL A 72 6.72 3.31 -15.69
N MET A 73 5.58 2.94 -15.12
CA MET A 73 4.73 1.95 -15.75
C MET A 73 3.37 2.58 -16.01
N THR A 74 2.90 2.44 -17.25
CA THR A 74 1.58 2.92 -17.64
C THR A 74 0.62 1.75 -17.64
N VAL A 75 -0.52 1.93 -16.98
CA VAL A 75 -1.54 0.89 -16.85
C VAL A 75 -2.80 1.41 -17.53
N GLY A 76 -3.26 0.67 -18.53
CA GLY A 76 -4.44 1.07 -19.27
C GLY A 76 -5.73 0.64 -18.62
N GLU A 77 -6.84 0.94 -19.29
CA GLU A 77 -8.17 0.68 -18.76
C GLU A 77 -8.46 -0.81 -18.62
N ASP A 78 -9.40 -1.11 -17.76
CA ASP A 78 -9.88 -2.48 -17.54
C ASP A 78 -8.75 -3.43 -17.20
N THR A 79 -7.84 -2.98 -16.35
CA THR A 79 -6.65 -3.74 -15.98
C THR A 79 -6.62 -3.97 -14.49
N GLU A 80 -6.26 -5.18 -14.12
CA GLU A 80 -5.98 -5.54 -12.74
C GLU A 80 -4.51 -5.95 -12.68
N LEU A 81 -3.72 -5.26 -11.88
CA LEU A 81 -2.29 -5.46 -11.85
C LEU A 81 -1.82 -5.62 -10.42
N THR A 82 -1.18 -6.75 -10.13
CA THR A 82 -0.59 -6.96 -8.81
C THR A 82 0.90 -6.62 -8.89
N ILE A 83 1.34 -5.79 -7.97
CA ILE A 83 2.73 -5.34 -7.94
C ILE A 83 3.53 -6.41 -7.21
N ASP A 84 4.28 -7.17 -7.96
CA ASP A 84 5.09 -8.25 -7.41
C ASP A 84 6.44 -8.29 -8.12
N ASP A 85 7.17 -9.40 -7.97
CA ASP A 85 8.52 -9.50 -8.50
C ASP A 85 8.58 -9.36 -10.02
N PHE A 86 7.51 -9.68 -10.72
CA PHE A 86 7.50 -9.52 -12.17
C PHE A 86 7.35 -8.08 -12.59
N VAL A 87 6.71 -7.29 -11.75
CA VAL A 87 6.40 -5.91 -12.08
C VAL A 87 7.49 -4.99 -11.57
N TYR A 88 7.94 -5.24 -10.36
CA TYR A 88 8.95 -4.40 -9.73
C TYR A 88 10.05 -5.28 -9.19
N ASP A 89 11.24 -5.05 -9.64
CA ASP A 89 12.36 -5.90 -9.27
C ASP A 89 13.36 -5.18 -8.37
#